data_cd08a2ae336debc24c1da9160dfb6878
#
_entry.id   cd08a2ae336debc24c1da9160dfb6878
#
_cell.length_a   1.000
_cell.length_b   1.000
_cell.length_c   1.000
_cell.angle_alpha   90.00
_cell.angle_beta   90.00
_cell.angle_gamma   90.00
#
_symmetry.space_group_name_H-M   'P 1'
#
loop_
_entity.id
_entity.type
_entity.pdbx_description
1 polymer ?
#
loop_
_entity_poly.entity_id
_entity_poly.type
_entity_poly.pdbx_seq_one_letter_code
_entity_poly.pdbx_strand_id
1 'polypeptide(L)'
;RLKDKLLKRNDEKKYKNIDDIFKDIVDLAGIRVSLYFPSEREIINEIINELFQIEKRKEFPDAAHTPKYTKRFSGYWATHYRVKLKEENLTKRYIDTLAEIQVASVLMHAWSEVEHDLVYKPFSGDLSREELAILDEINGLVLSGEIALERLQSAMAERTKLKNDITD
;
A
#
# COMPACT_ATOMS: atom_id res chain seq x y z
N ARG A 1 13.27 0.11 -14.87
CA ARG A 1 12.33 0.66 -13.85
C ARG A 1 13.00 1.68 -12.93
N LEU A 2 14.08 1.30 -12.16
CA LEU A 2 14.78 2.23 -11.27
C LEU A 2 15.49 3.34 -12.05
N LYS A 3 16.20 2.98 -13.14
CA LYS A 3 16.90 3.94 -14.01
C LYS A 3 15.95 5.00 -14.57
N ASP A 4 14.78 4.60 -15.08
CA ASP A 4 13.81 5.53 -15.67
C ASP A 4 13.20 6.45 -14.60
N LYS A 5 12.92 5.90 -13.41
CA LYS A 5 12.47 6.69 -12.25
C LYS A 5 13.52 7.70 -11.81
N LEU A 6 14.80 7.30 -11.77
CA LEU A 6 15.91 8.16 -11.43
C LEU A 6 16.09 9.29 -12.44
N LEU A 7 16.08 8.98 -13.73
CA LEU A 7 16.22 9.98 -14.78
C LEU A 7 15.11 11.02 -14.70
N LYS A 8 13.84 10.57 -14.65
CA LYS A 8 12.69 11.46 -14.55
C LYS A 8 12.75 12.35 -13.31
N ARG A 9 13.08 11.79 -12.14
CA ARG A 9 13.17 12.57 -10.89
C ARG A 9 14.39 13.50 -10.88
N ASN A 10 15.50 13.11 -11.50
CA ASN A 10 16.67 13.94 -11.57
C ASN A 10 16.44 15.21 -12.38
N ASP A 11 15.57 15.18 -13.40
CA ASP A 11 15.18 16.37 -14.16
C ASP A 11 14.47 17.40 -13.28
N GLU A 12 13.70 16.94 -12.28
CA GLU A 12 12.97 17.79 -11.34
C GLU A 12 13.82 18.19 -10.12
N LYS A 13 14.50 17.22 -9.50
CA LYS A 13 15.18 17.35 -8.20
C LYS A 13 16.62 17.77 -8.27
N LYS A 14 17.30 17.54 -9.43
CA LYS A 14 18.70 17.89 -9.65
C LYS A 14 19.64 17.30 -8.57
N TYR A 15 19.63 15.97 -8.39
CA TYR A 15 20.48 15.29 -7.41
C TYR A 15 21.95 15.68 -7.55
N LYS A 16 22.60 16.05 -6.44
CA LYS A 16 24.00 16.42 -6.41
C LYS A 16 24.91 15.24 -6.07
N ASN A 17 24.38 14.26 -5.34
CA ASN A 17 25.10 13.08 -4.88
C ASN A 17 24.16 11.90 -4.69
N ILE A 18 24.75 10.77 -4.36
CA ILE A 18 24.00 9.51 -4.13
C ILE A 18 23.07 9.58 -2.91
N ASP A 19 23.45 10.33 -1.88
CA ASP A 19 22.66 10.46 -0.65
C ASP A 19 21.34 11.20 -0.93
N ASP A 20 21.32 12.15 -1.86
CA ASP A 20 20.09 12.82 -2.29
C ASP A 20 19.11 11.83 -2.93
N ILE A 21 19.65 10.85 -3.68
CA ILE A 21 18.86 9.77 -4.29
C ILE A 21 18.24 8.87 -3.21
N PHE A 22 19.04 8.44 -2.23
CA PHE A 22 18.56 7.59 -1.13
C PHE A 22 17.52 8.28 -0.26
N LYS A 23 17.63 9.60 -0.07
CA LYS A 23 16.64 10.40 0.66
C LYS A 23 15.32 10.57 -0.10
N ASP A 24 15.37 10.65 -1.42
CA ASP A 24 14.19 10.86 -2.26
C ASP A 24 13.51 9.53 -2.67
N ILE A 25 14.30 8.51 -3.04
CA ILE A 25 13.80 7.21 -3.46
C ILE A 25 13.85 6.23 -2.28
N VAL A 26 12.85 6.31 -1.44
CA VAL A 26 12.75 5.51 -0.20
C VAL A 26 12.23 4.10 -0.43
N ASP A 27 11.65 3.81 -1.58
CA ASP A 27 11.12 2.50 -2.01
C ASP A 27 12.18 1.60 -2.67
N LEU A 28 13.48 1.90 -2.45
CA LEU A 28 14.57 0.99 -2.82
C LEU A 28 14.50 -0.32 -2.02
N ALA A 29 14.10 -0.23 -0.75
CA ALA A 29 13.71 -1.38 0.07
C ALA A 29 12.21 -1.26 0.34
N GLY A 30 11.41 -2.12 -0.31
CA GLY A 30 9.97 -2.14 -0.20
C GLY A 30 9.47 -3.49 0.33
N ILE A 31 8.58 -3.44 1.31
CA ILE A 31 7.92 -4.60 1.90
C ILE A 31 6.42 -4.43 1.69
N ARG A 32 5.73 -5.50 1.27
CA ARG A 32 4.27 -5.57 1.25
C ARG A 32 3.76 -6.49 2.33
N VAL A 33 2.85 -5.98 3.15
CA VAL A 33 2.10 -6.75 4.13
C VAL A 33 0.68 -6.89 3.61
N SER A 34 0.33 -8.11 3.22
CA SER A 34 -0.99 -8.42 2.66
C SER A 34 -1.89 -9.03 3.72
N LEU A 35 -2.99 -8.36 4.02
CA LEU A 35 -3.96 -8.78 5.02
C LEU A 35 -5.07 -9.60 4.37
N TYR A 36 -5.53 -10.64 5.04
CA TYR A 36 -6.76 -11.32 4.63
C TYR A 36 -7.99 -10.48 4.97
N PHE A 37 -7.99 -9.87 6.16
CA PHE A 37 -9.10 -9.05 6.63
C PHE A 37 -8.66 -7.59 6.76
N PRO A 38 -9.40 -6.65 6.15
CA PRO A 38 -9.08 -5.21 6.21
C PRO A 38 -8.97 -4.65 7.63
N SER A 39 -9.74 -5.21 8.57
CA SER A 39 -9.76 -4.81 9.99
C SER A 39 -8.46 -5.12 10.75
N GLU A 40 -7.61 -6.04 10.26
CA GLU A 40 -6.31 -6.37 10.87
C GLU A 40 -5.28 -5.24 10.70
N ARG A 41 -5.63 -4.20 9.97
CA ARG A 41 -4.75 -3.05 9.68
C ARG A 41 -4.25 -2.36 10.95
N GLU A 42 -5.09 -2.24 11.98
CA GLU A 42 -4.69 -1.61 13.24
C GLU A 42 -3.67 -2.47 14.01
N ILE A 43 -3.82 -3.78 14.01
CA ILE A 43 -2.86 -4.70 14.64
C ILE A 43 -1.48 -4.56 13.98
N ILE A 44 -1.45 -4.49 12.65
CA ILE A 44 -0.18 -4.28 11.91
C ILE A 44 0.39 -2.90 12.17
N ASN A 45 -0.44 -1.86 12.32
CA ASN A 45 0.01 -0.53 12.69
C ASN A 45 0.71 -0.53 14.07
N GLU A 46 0.17 -1.24 15.06
CA GLU A 46 0.80 -1.39 16.37
C GLU A 46 2.16 -2.11 16.27
N ILE A 47 2.23 -3.21 15.55
CA ILE A 47 3.48 -3.97 15.31
C ILE A 47 4.53 -3.09 14.63
N ILE A 48 4.15 -2.32 13.61
CA ILE A 48 5.08 -1.42 12.92
C ILE A 48 5.58 -0.33 13.86
N ASN A 49 4.71 0.25 14.70
CA ASN A 49 5.10 1.25 15.71
C ASN A 49 6.04 0.68 16.76
N GLU A 50 5.87 -0.59 17.13
CA GLU A 50 6.75 -1.26 18.09
C GLU A 50 8.14 -1.51 17.50
N LEU A 51 8.22 -2.03 16.29
CA LEU A 51 9.46 -2.51 15.67
C LEU A 51 10.28 -1.41 14.98
N PHE A 52 9.64 -0.34 14.50
CA PHE A 52 10.27 0.65 13.64
C PHE A 52 10.08 2.08 14.15
N GLN A 53 11.01 2.94 13.80
CA GLN A 53 10.84 4.38 13.85
C GLN A 53 10.10 4.83 12.59
N ILE A 54 8.90 5.39 12.73
CA ILE A 54 8.11 5.88 11.61
C ILE A 54 8.52 7.31 11.27
N GLU A 55 9.09 7.48 10.07
CA GLU A 55 9.46 8.80 9.53
C GLU A 55 8.27 9.47 8.83
N LYS A 56 7.41 8.66 8.20
CA LYS A 56 6.21 9.15 7.51
C LYS A 56 5.16 8.03 7.40
N ARG A 57 3.90 8.38 7.68
CA ARG A 57 2.73 7.55 7.39
C ARG A 57 1.90 8.25 6.32
N LYS A 58 1.43 7.49 5.34
CA LYS A 58 0.52 7.97 4.29
C LYS A 58 -0.61 6.98 4.12
N GLU A 59 -1.84 7.47 4.14
CA GLU A 59 -3.04 6.68 3.93
C GLU A 59 -3.58 6.93 2.52
N PHE A 60 -4.16 5.88 1.93
CA PHE A 60 -4.83 5.93 0.65
C PHE A 60 -6.30 5.50 0.82
N PRO A 61 -7.24 6.10 0.06
CA PRO A 61 -7.03 7.14 -0.94
C PRO A 61 -6.53 8.45 -0.34
N ASP A 62 -5.57 9.09 -1.01
CA ASP A 62 -5.04 10.38 -0.62
C ASP A 62 -5.98 11.48 -1.12
N ALA A 63 -6.58 12.23 -0.21
CA ALA A 63 -7.50 13.33 -0.53
C ALA A 63 -6.86 14.44 -1.39
N ALA A 64 -5.53 14.57 -1.34
CA ALA A 64 -4.78 15.53 -2.16
C ALA A 64 -4.45 15.01 -3.57
N HIS A 65 -4.69 13.71 -3.84
CA HIS A 65 -4.37 13.13 -5.12
C HIS A 65 -5.51 13.33 -6.13
N THR A 66 -5.23 14.04 -7.22
CA THR A 66 -6.14 14.13 -8.36
C THR A 66 -5.93 12.90 -9.25
N PRO A 67 -6.92 12.03 -9.42
CA PRO A 67 -6.78 10.86 -10.28
C PRO A 67 -6.66 11.29 -11.77
N LYS A 68 -5.94 10.49 -12.55
CA LYS A 68 -5.78 10.74 -14.00
C LYS A 68 -7.10 10.63 -14.78
N TYR A 69 -8.10 9.99 -14.21
CA TYR A 69 -9.44 9.83 -14.80
C TYR A 69 -10.50 9.90 -13.71
N THR A 70 -11.76 10.17 -14.11
CA THR A 70 -12.89 10.22 -13.17
C THR A 70 -13.22 8.82 -12.69
N LYS A 71 -13.05 8.58 -11.38
CA LYS A 71 -13.38 7.32 -10.71
C LYS A 71 -14.76 7.43 -10.04
N ARG A 72 -15.54 6.37 -10.09
CA ARG A 72 -16.81 6.21 -9.32
C ARG A 72 -16.55 5.59 -7.96
N PHE A 73 -15.50 4.77 -7.86
CA PHE A 73 -15.09 4.10 -6.64
C PHE A 73 -13.83 4.73 -6.07
N SER A 74 -13.57 4.50 -4.79
CA SER A 74 -12.52 5.19 -4.02
C SER A 74 -11.08 4.85 -4.45
N GLY A 75 -10.89 3.82 -5.27
CA GLY A 75 -9.56 3.41 -5.72
C GLY A 75 -8.80 2.56 -4.71
N TYR A 76 -7.51 2.74 -4.64
CA TYR A 76 -6.60 1.98 -3.80
C TYR A 76 -6.71 2.38 -2.32
N TRP A 77 -6.90 1.39 -1.45
CA TRP A 77 -6.94 1.55 0.01
C TRP A 77 -5.74 0.86 0.63
N ALA A 78 -4.86 1.64 1.22
CA ALA A 78 -3.65 1.15 1.86
C ALA A 78 -3.07 2.15 2.85
N THR A 79 -2.16 1.68 3.70
CA THR A 79 -1.31 2.54 4.50
C THR A 79 0.15 2.28 4.13
N HIS A 80 0.88 3.33 3.79
CA HIS A 80 2.31 3.26 3.50
C HIS A 80 3.08 3.91 4.65
N TYR A 81 4.08 3.20 5.13
CA TYR A 81 4.98 3.66 6.17
C TYR A 81 6.38 3.81 5.58
N ARG A 82 7.00 4.96 5.80
CA ARG A 82 8.45 5.13 5.65
C ARG A 82 9.06 4.94 7.00
N VAL A 83 9.94 3.97 7.12
CA VAL A 83 10.46 3.53 8.40
C VAL A 83 11.97 3.43 8.39
N LYS A 84 12.54 3.59 9.59
CA LYS A 84 13.90 3.17 9.94
C LYS A 84 13.81 2.09 11.00
N LEU A 85 14.85 1.27 11.09
CA LEU A 85 14.95 0.34 12.20
C LEU A 85 15.27 1.13 13.48
N LYS A 86 14.73 0.72 14.64
CA LYS A 86 15.10 1.29 15.93
C LYS A 86 16.54 0.87 16.28
N GLU A 87 17.30 1.76 16.92
CA GLU A 87 18.72 1.55 17.26
C GLU A 87 18.98 0.29 18.09
N GLU A 88 18.03 -0.10 18.92
CA GLU A 88 18.10 -1.27 19.80
C GLU A 88 18.27 -2.61 19.07
N ASN A 89 17.90 -2.64 17.80
CA ASN A 89 17.79 -3.89 17.02
C ASN A 89 18.90 -4.05 15.96
N LEU A 90 19.99 -3.24 15.97
CA LEU A 90 20.83 -3.17 14.78
C LEU A 90 22.34 -3.14 14.95
N THR A 91 22.97 -3.70 13.91
CA THR A 91 24.33 -3.30 13.51
C THR A 91 24.31 -1.86 12.98
N LYS A 92 25.24 -1.00 13.40
CA LYS A 92 25.37 0.43 13.02
C LYS A 92 25.23 0.71 11.52
N ARG A 93 25.41 -0.32 10.68
CA ARG A 93 25.39 -0.22 9.21
C ARG A 93 24.04 0.16 8.63
N TYR A 94 22.92 -0.13 9.30
CA TYR A 94 21.57 0.00 8.74
C TYR A 94 20.69 1.02 9.46
N ILE A 95 21.21 1.72 10.47
CA ILE A 95 20.42 2.67 11.30
C ILE A 95 19.73 3.73 10.46
N ASP A 96 20.38 4.27 9.44
CA ASP A 96 19.85 5.33 8.60
C ASP A 96 19.14 4.83 7.32
N THR A 97 19.01 3.51 7.17
CA THR A 97 18.38 2.94 5.98
C THR A 97 16.87 3.12 6.04
N LEU A 98 16.33 3.85 5.05
CA LEU A 98 14.89 3.99 4.87
C LEU A 98 14.31 2.80 4.10
N ALA A 99 13.18 2.29 4.58
CA ALA A 99 12.37 1.30 3.90
C ALA A 99 10.92 1.77 3.79
N GLU A 100 10.20 1.29 2.79
CA GLU A 100 8.77 1.50 2.67
C GLU A 100 8.02 0.21 2.98
N ILE A 101 7.08 0.26 3.93
CA ILE A 101 6.16 -0.84 4.24
C ILE A 101 4.79 -0.43 3.72
N GLN A 102 4.23 -1.23 2.82
CA GLN A 102 2.91 -1.04 2.23
C GLN A 102 1.95 -2.06 2.82
N VAL A 103 0.94 -1.60 3.55
CA VAL A 103 -0.06 -2.44 4.21
C VAL A 103 -1.39 -2.27 3.51
N ALA A 104 -1.91 -3.35 2.96
CA ALA A 104 -3.23 -3.40 2.34
C ALA A 104 -3.76 -4.83 2.38
N SER A 105 -5.03 -5.02 2.03
CA SER A 105 -5.56 -6.37 1.84
C SER A 105 -4.97 -7.04 0.60
N VAL A 106 -5.10 -8.36 0.52
CA VAL A 106 -4.72 -9.14 -0.67
C VAL A 106 -5.43 -8.63 -1.92
N LEU A 107 -6.72 -8.30 -1.81
CA LEU A 107 -7.52 -7.80 -2.93
C LEU A 107 -7.04 -6.43 -3.40
N MET A 108 -6.74 -5.53 -2.46
CA MET A 108 -6.21 -4.19 -2.78
C MET A 108 -4.81 -4.24 -3.37
N HIS A 109 -3.95 -5.13 -2.91
CA HIS A 109 -2.63 -5.30 -3.53
C HIS A 109 -2.74 -5.82 -4.96
N ALA A 110 -3.60 -6.82 -5.21
CA ALA A 110 -3.85 -7.33 -6.56
C ALA A 110 -4.40 -6.24 -7.47
N TRP A 111 -5.41 -5.49 -7.02
CA TRP A 111 -5.96 -4.36 -7.75
C TRP A 111 -4.90 -3.30 -8.09
N SER A 112 -4.09 -2.91 -7.12
CA SER A 112 -3.06 -1.89 -7.28
C SER A 112 -2.01 -2.27 -8.33
N GLU A 113 -1.65 -3.54 -8.45
CA GLU A 113 -0.74 -4.02 -9.49
C GLU A 113 -1.38 -3.91 -10.88
N VAL A 114 -2.64 -4.33 -11.02
CA VAL A 114 -3.40 -4.24 -12.28
C VAL A 114 -3.52 -2.78 -12.72
N GLU A 115 -4.00 -1.89 -11.82
CA GLU A 115 -4.13 -0.46 -12.13
C GLU A 115 -2.78 0.17 -12.47
N HIS A 116 -1.74 -0.14 -11.69
CA HIS A 116 -0.41 0.40 -11.90
C HIS A 116 0.17 -0.01 -13.27
N ASP A 117 0.05 -1.26 -13.64
CA ASP A 117 0.66 -1.74 -14.88
C ASP A 117 -0.13 -1.31 -16.12
N LEU A 118 -1.46 -1.22 -16.03
CA LEU A 118 -2.29 -0.80 -17.16
C LEU A 118 -2.38 0.73 -17.31
N VAL A 119 -2.51 1.49 -16.22
CA VAL A 119 -2.70 2.95 -16.28
C VAL A 119 -1.39 3.72 -16.35
N TYR A 120 -0.37 3.29 -15.60
CA TYR A 120 0.90 4.03 -15.51
C TYR A 120 1.98 3.54 -16.45
N LYS A 121 1.84 2.34 -17.01
CA LYS A 121 2.75 1.73 -17.98
C LYS A 121 1.99 1.01 -19.10
N PRO A 122 1.11 1.70 -19.81
CA PRO A 122 0.38 1.06 -20.90
C PRO A 122 1.39 0.54 -21.94
N PHE A 123 1.13 -0.67 -22.44
CA PHE A 123 1.97 -1.30 -23.47
C PHE A 123 1.88 -0.54 -24.82
N SER A 124 0.77 0.15 -25.04
CA SER A 124 0.51 0.88 -26.28
C SER A 124 -0.44 2.06 -26.05
N GLY A 125 0.11 3.28 -26.04
CA GLY A 125 -0.69 4.50 -25.94
C GLY A 125 -1.49 4.66 -24.65
N ASP A 126 -2.32 5.69 -24.58
CA ASP A 126 -3.22 5.95 -23.46
C ASP A 126 -4.46 5.05 -23.52
N LEU A 127 -4.98 4.68 -22.35
CA LEU A 127 -6.20 3.90 -22.23
C LEU A 127 -7.41 4.67 -22.76
N SER A 128 -8.30 3.97 -23.44
CA SER A 128 -9.60 4.48 -23.87
C SER A 128 -10.52 4.75 -22.67
N ARG A 129 -11.58 5.53 -22.90
CA ARG A 129 -12.62 5.77 -21.88
C ARG A 129 -13.30 4.49 -21.42
N GLU A 130 -13.46 3.53 -22.32
CA GLU A 130 -14.08 2.23 -22.03
C GLU A 130 -13.16 1.39 -21.12
N GLU A 131 -11.88 1.31 -21.44
CA GLU A 131 -10.89 0.60 -20.60
C GLU A 131 -10.81 1.20 -19.19
N LEU A 132 -10.81 2.53 -19.07
CA LEU A 132 -10.83 3.20 -17.77
C LEU A 132 -12.14 2.93 -16.99
N ALA A 133 -13.29 2.85 -17.67
CA ALA A 133 -14.56 2.52 -17.04
C ALA A 133 -14.59 1.07 -16.53
N ILE A 134 -14.03 0.13 -17.29
CA ILE A 134 -13.90 -1.28 -16.88
C ILE A 134 -12.96 -1.41 -15.68
N LEU A 135 -11.85 -0.68 -15.68
CA LEU A 135 -10.93 -0.65 -14.52
C LEU A 135 -11.63 -0.11 -13.26
N ASP A 136 -12.44 0.92 -13.39
CA ASP A 136 -13.22 1.46 -12.27
C ASP A 136 -14.29 0.46 -11.79
N GLU A 137 -14.93 -0.28 -12.68
CA GLU A 137 -15.87 -1.36 -12.34
C GLU A 137 -15.16 -2.49 -11.57
N ILE A 138 -13.98 -2.92 -12.02
CA ILE A 138 -13.18 -3.92 -11.30
C ILE A 138 -12.84 -3.41 -9.90
N ASN A 139 -12.50 -2.13 -9.74
CA ASN A 139 -12.29 -1.54 -8.42
C ASN A 139 -13.53 -1.66 -7.52
N GLY A 140 -14.72 -1.45 -8.06
CA GLY A 140 -15.99 -1.66 -7.35
C GLY A 140 -16.17 -3.09 -6.86
N LEU A 141 -15.80 -4.09 -7.67
CA LEU A 141 -15.84 -5.50 -7.28
C LEU A 141 -14.82 -5.80 -6.15
N VAL A 142 -13.64 -5.23 -6.23
CA VAL A 142 -12.63 -5.35 -5.16
C VAL A 142 -13.16 -4.77 -3.85
N LEU A 143 -13.74 -3.57 -3.86
CA LEU A 143 -14.35 -2.96 -2.68
C LEU A 143 -15.49 -3.80 -2.10
N SER A 144 -16.32 -4.40 -2.96
CA SER A 144 -17.35 -5.33 -2.53
C SER A 144 -16.76 -6.58 -1.87
N GLY A 145 -15.65 -7.07 -2.38
CA GLY A 145 -14.87 -8.16 -1.78
C GLY A 145 -14.32 -7.80 -0.40
N GLU A 146 -13.79 -6.58 -0.21
CA GLU A 146 -13.34 -6.07 1.10
C GLU A 146 -14.46 -6.12 2.14
N ILE A 147 -15.63 -5.61 1.80
CA ILE A 147 -16.82 -5.64 2.67
C ILE A 147 -17.23 -7.09 3.00
N ALA A 148 -17.17 -7.98 2.00
CA ALA A 148 -17.47 -9.40 2.21
C ALA A 148 -16.48 -10.07 3.17
N LEU A 149 -15.19 -9.76 3.09
CA LEU A 149 -14.16 -10.26 4.00
C LEU A 149 -14.38 -9.76 5.44
N GLU A 150 -14.73 -8.49 5.64
CA GLU A 150 -15.06 -7.95 6.98
C GLU A 150 -16.28 -8.66 7.59
N ARG A 151 -17.33 -8.89 6.79
CA ARG A 151 -18.52 -9.63 7.21
C ARG A 151 -18.19 -11.08 7.54
N LEU A 152 -17.32 -11.72 6.76
CA LEU A 152 -16.86 -13.09 7.03
C LEU A 152 -16.11 -13.16 8.35
N GLN A 153 -15.20 -12.23 8.62
CA GLN A 153 -14.46 -12.16 9.87
C GLN A 153 -15.41 -12.00 11.08
N SER A 154 -16.41 -11.11 10.97
CA SER A 154 -17.40 -10.91 12.01
C SER A 154 -18.20 -12.19 12.28
N ALA A 155 -18.66 -12.89 11.25
CA ALA A 155 -19.38 -14.16 11.38
C ALA A 155 -18.50 -15.26 12.00
N MET A 156 -17.22 -15.31 11.66
CA MET A 156 -16.27 -16.24 12.28
C MET A 156 -16.07 -15.95 13.77
N ALA A 157 -15.96 -14.68 14.15
CA ALA A 157 -15.82 -14.26 15.56
C ALA A 157 -17.06 -14.62 16.39
N GLU A 158 -18.26 -14.37 15.86
CA GLU A 158 -19.51 -14.77 16.51
C GLU A 158 -19.60 -16.27 16.73
N ARG A 159 -19.29 -17.07 15.70
CA ARG A 159 -19.27 -18.53 15.80
C ARG A 159 -18.30 -19.02 16.87
N THR A 160 -17.14 -18.39 17.00
CA THR A 160 -16.13 -18.77 17.99
C THR A 160 -16.61 -18.44 19.41
N LYS A 161 -17.24 -17.29 19.62
CA LYS A 161 -17.85 -16.93 20.93
C LYS A 161 -18.90 -17.94 21.36
N LEU A 162 -19.87 -18.24 20.48
CA LEU A 162 -20.93 -19.21 20.74
C LEU A 162 -20.38 -20.61 21.11
N LYS A 163 -19.26 -21.00 20.52
CA LYS A 163 -18.63 -22.28 20.81
C LYS A 163 -17.99 -22.29 22.19
N ASN A 164 -17.38 -21.20 22.64
CA ASN A 164 -16.78 -21.10 23.96
C ASN A 164 -17.85 -21.05 25.05
N ASP A 165 -18.97 -20.32 24.82
CA ASP A 165 -20.10 -20.22 25.77
C ASP A 165 -20.85 -21.57 26.00
N ILE A 166 -20.69 -22.53 25.09
CA ILE A 166 -21.29 -23.88 25.22
C ILE A 166 -20.34 -24.85 25.96
N THR A 167 -19.06 -24.50 26.07
CA THR A 167 -18.03 -25.39 26.63
C THR A 167 -17.71 -25.09 28.11
N ASP A 168 -18.17 -23.96 28.61
CA ASP A 168 -18.17 -23.53 30.02
C ASP A 168 -19.51 -23.92 30.69
#